data_e72b297d9f84909c3b751aa909456c70
#
_entry.id   e72b297d9f84909c3b751aa909456c70
#
_cell.length_a   1.000
_cell.length_b   1.000
_cell.length_c   1.000
_cell.angle_alpha   90.00
_cell.angle_beta   90.00
_cell.angle_gamma   90.00
#
_symmetry.space_group_name_H-M   'P 1'
#
loop_
_entity.id
_entity.type
_entity.pdbx_description
1 polymer ?
#
loop_
_entity_poly.entity_id
_entity_poly.type
_entity_poly.pdbx_seq_one_letter_code
_entity_poly.pdbx_strand_id
1 'polypeptide(L)'
;MRKETKAIQTPFQKRDAYGSLSFPVYNTAAYEFDTAHDMTEAFSGRVLEPDYSRVMNPTVAYFENRVKALSGAENVFAMNTGMAAILNALLVFAEAGKTIVTSNHLFGNTYALITKTLARLGVKAQIADLTDTETLDRTIADDACLIFAEYITNPQLEVVDLKKLSQVAHKHGVPLIVDTTIVPFTELNAHEQGVDVEVLSSTKYISGGATSLGGLILDYGTFEQVNKRIRFEFLFNIGSYMTPQVAYMQTLGLETLNVRYQKQAQNALDLARALQKLPEVKRVNYPGLEQGVKIGAMLTIDLESEQKCFDFINRLKLIRRATNLFDNKSLAIHPYSTIFVGFTPEEKKNMDVLDTTIRLSMGLEDVEDLLEDIEQALK
;
A
#
# COMPACT_ATOMS: atom_id res chain seq x y z
N MET A 1 -23.93 -7.78 -4.87
CA MET A 1 -23.94 -6.32 -4.65
C MET A 1 -22.75 -5.69 -5.39
N ARG A 2 -22.89 -4.46 -5.89
CA ARG A 2 -21.80 -3.69 -6.50
C ARG A 2 -20.85 -3.19 -5.41
N LYS A 3 -19.62 -2.76 -5.78
CA LYS A 3 -18.54 -2.43 -4.83
C LYS A 3 -18.93 -1.31 -3.84
N GLU A 4 -19.58 -0.26 -4.30
CA GLU A 4 -20.02 0.85 -3.44
C GLU A 4 -21.02 0.38 -2.38
N THR A 5 -21.98 -0.45 -2.80
CA THR A 5 -22.97 -1.04 -1.88
C THR A 5 -22.29 -1.99 -0.89
N LYS A 6 -21.33 -2.81 -1.34
CA LYS A 6 -20.56 -3.69 -0.45
C LYS A 6 -19.76 -2.89 0.60
N ALA A 7 -19.16 -1.77 0.19
CA ALA A 7 -18.39 -0.92 1.09
C ALA A 7 -19.22 -0.37 2.27
N ILE A 8 -20.51 -0.12 2.05
CA ILE A 8 -21.42 0.44 3.06
C ILE A 8 -22.22 -0.65 3.78
N GLN A 9 -22.67 -1.67 3.04
CA GLN A 9 -23.68 -2.63 3.49
C GLN A 9 -23.12 -4.02 3.82
N THR A 10 -21.79 -4.18 4.00
CA THR A 10 -21.27 -5.47 4.46
C THR A 10 -21.85 -5.78 5.83
N PRO A 11 -22.68 -6.83 5.93
CA PRO A 11 -23.51 -7.04 7.11
C PRO A 11 -22.67 -7.51 8.29
N PHE A 12 -23.12 -7.15 9.48
CA PHE A 12 -22.74 -7.84 10.70
C PHE A 12 -23.36 -9.24 10.71
N GLN A 13 -22.64 -10.20 11.21
CA GLN A 13 -23.19 -11.52 11.49
C GLN A 13 -24.16 -11.49 12.68
N LYS A 14 -23.92 -10.62 13.64
CA LYS A 14 -24.79 -10.39 14.81
C LYS A 14 -24.99 -8.90 15.04
N ARG A 15 -26.19 -8.52 15.50
CA ARG A 15 -26.43 -7.19 16.07
C ARG A 15 -25.77 -7.13 17.45
N ASP A 16 -25.28 -5.94 17.82
CA ASP A 16 -24.92 -5.69 19.20
C ASP A 16 -26.18 -5.65 20.09
N ALA A 17 -25.96 -5.57 21.41
CA ALA A 17 -27.06 -5.58 22.39
C ALA A 17 -28.05 -4.41 22.21
N TYR A 18 -27.64 -3.33 21.59
CA TYR A 18 -28.41 -2.11 21.41
C TYR A 18 -28.89 -1.87 19.98
N GLY A 19 -28.47 -2.73 19.02
CA GLY A 19 -28.84 -2.60 17.60
C GLY A 19 -28.16 -1.39 16.93
N SER A 20 -26.95 -1.09 17.30
CA SER A 20 -26.16 0.02 16.72
C SER A 20 -26.03 -0.08 15.21
N LEU A 21 -26.26 1.02 14.50
CA LEU A 21 -26.10 1.06 13.05
C LEU A 21 -24.60 1.06 12.65
N SER A 22 -23.76 1.75 13.41
CA SER A 22 -22.31 1.71 13.28
C SER A 22 -21.73 0.63 14.18
N PHE A 23 -20.71 -0.09 13.72
CA PHE A 23 -20.10 -1.13 14.53
C PHE A 23 -19.42 -0.54 15.78
N PRO A 24 -19.64 -1.10 16.98
CA PRO A 24 -19.05 -0.59 18.22
C PRO A 24 -17.52 -0.67 18.23
N VAL A 25 -16.90 0.26 18.97
CA VAL A 25 -15.46 0.21 19.25
C VAL A 25 -15.22 -0.56 20.54
N TYR A 26 -14.69 -1.76 20.44
CA TYR A 26 -14.29 -2.60 21.58
C TYR A 26 -12.90 -2.18 22.06
N ASN A 27 -12.87 -1.15 22.91
CA ASN A 27 -11.64 -0.57 23.45
C ASN A 27 -11.18 -1.29 24.72
N THR A 28 -10.79 -2.55 24.60
CA THR A 28 -10.29 -3.37 25.70
C THR A 28 -9.04 -4.15 25.27
N ALA A 29 -8.18 -4.47 26.23
CA ALA A 29 -7.01 -5.33 25.97
C ALA A 29 -7.35 -6.82 26.11
N ALA A 30 -8.20 -7.20 27.06
CA ALA A 30 -8.51 -8.57 27.40
C ALA A 30 -10.02 -8.80 27.47
N TYR A 31 -10.42 -10.05 27.42
CA TYR A 31 -11.82 -10.48 27.47
C TYR A 31 -12.00 -11.51 28.60
N GLU A 32 -13.17 -11.51 29.25
CA GLU A 32 -13.55 -12.42 30.30
C GLU A 32 -14.27 -13.65 29.71
N PHE A 33 -14.02 -14.81 30.28
CA PHE A 33 -14.66 -16.07 29.91
C PHE A 33 -15.51 -16.60 31.06
N ASP A 34 -16.62 -17.26 30.74
CA ASP A 34 -17.51 -17.82 31.75
C ASP A 34 -16.83 -18.97 32.51
N THR A 35 -15.99 -19.76 31.86
CA THR A 35 -15.27 -20.87 32.47
C THR A 35 -13.79 -20.94 32.05
N ALA A 36 -12.95 -21.56 32.88
CA ALA A 36 -11.56 -21.84 32.52
C ALA A 36 -11.45 -22.76 31.27
N HIS A 37 -12.46 -23.59 31.02
CA HIS A 37 -12.52 -24.45 29.85
C HIS A 37 -12.69 -23.60 28.57
N ASP A 38 -13.65 -22.66 28.55
CA ASP A 38 -13.91 -21.77 27.41
C ASP A 38 -12.66 -20.94 27.10
N MET A 39 -12.00 -20.41 28.14
CA MET A 39 -10.72 -19.74 28.00
C MET A 39 -9.66 -20.63 27.33
N THR A 40 -9.55 -21.92 27.73
CA THR A 40 -8.61 -22.87 27.13
C THR A 40 -8.95 -23.13 25.65
N GLU A 41 -10.23 -23.25 25.31
CA GLU A 41 -10.67 -23.46 23.92
C GLU A 41 -10.31 -22.28 23.03
N ALA A 42 -10.54 -21.03 23.50
CA ALA A 42 -10.17 -19.82 22.79
C ALA A 42 -8.65 -19.71 22.59
N PHE A 43 -7.85 -19.85 23.67
CA PHE A 43 -6.38 -19.78 23.59
C PHE A 43 -5.74 -20.88 22.75
N SER A 44 -6.38 -22.04 22.63
CA SER A 44 -5.91 -23.13 21.75
C SER A 44 -6.32 -22.97 20.29
N GLY A 45 -7.10 -21.93 19.95
CA GLY A 45 -7.61 -21.69 18.61
C GLY A 45 -8.69 -22.67 18.14
N ARG A 46 -9.24 -23.52 19.04
CA ARG A 46 -10.34 -24.43 18.72
C ARG A 46 -11.66 -23.69 18.58
N VAL A 47 -11.80 -22.56 19.28
CA VAL A 47 -12.91 -21.63 19.12
C VAL A 47 -12.32 -20.26 18.75
N LEU A 48 -12.86 -19.63 17.70
CA LEU A 48 -12.44 -18.30 17.27
C LEU A 48 -13.22 -17.23 18.06
N GLU A 49 -12.77 -16.99 19.29
CA GLU A 49 -13.28 -15.92 20.15
C GLU A 49 -12.16 -14.97 20.55
N PRO A 50 -12.48 -13.69 20.77
CA PRO A 50 -11.49 -12.72 21.25
C PRO A 50 -10.96 -13.15 22.63
N ASP A 51 -9.64 -13.24 22.77
CA ASP A 51 -8.92 -13.51 24.00
C ASP A 51 -8.11 -12.29 24.43
N TYR A 52 -7.37 -11.73 23.51
CA TYR A 52 -6.53 -10.56 23.71
C TYR A 52 -6.49 -9.70 22.44
N SER A 53 -6.74 -8.39 22.57
CA SER A 53 -6.94 -7.49 21.42
C SER A 53 -5.76 -7.38 20.46
N ARG A 54 -4.54 -7.71 20.86
CA ARG A 54 -3.38 -7.79 19.96
C ARG A 54 -3.54 -8.90 18.93
N VAL A 55 -4.22 -9.98 19.28
CA VAL A 55 -4.43 -11.14 18.40
C VAL A 55 -5.75 -11.06 17.67
N MET A 56 -6.83 -10.78 18.42
CA MET A 56 -8.17 -10.64 17.88
C MET A 56 -8.96 -9.55 18.65
N ASN A 57 -9.51 -8.60 17.91
CA ASN A 57 -10.43 -7.60 18.44
C ASN A 57 -11.66 -7.50 17.53
N PRO A 58 -12.90 -7.48 18.06
CA PRO A 58 -14.12 -7.47 17.23
C PRO A 58 -14.20 -6.29 16.26
N THR A 59 -13.72 -5.10 16.65
CA THR A 59 -13.70 -3.92 15.77
C THR A 59 -12.70 -4.09 14.63
N VAL A 60 -11.52 -4.65 14.91
CA VAL A 60 -10.51 -4.94 13.88
C VAL A 60 -11.01 -6.04 12.94
N ALA A 61 -11.58 -7.12 13.49
CA ALA A 61 -12.16 -8.20 12.70
C ALA A 61 -13.31 -7.71 11.79
N TYR A 62 -14.10 -6.74 12.26
CA TYR A 62 -15.13 -6.10 11.43
C TYR A 62 -14.54 -5.35 10.23
N PHE A 63 -13.47 -4.58 10.45
CA PHE A 63 -12.75 -3.90 9.38
C PHE A 63 -12.13 -4.90 8.40
N GLU A 64 -11.44 -5.94 8.89
CA GLU A 64 -10.87 -7.02 8.07
C GLU A 64 -11.94 -7.70 7.21
N ASN A 65 -13.12 -8.02 7.78
CA ASN A 65 -14.23 -8.66 7.07
C ASN A 65 -14.81 -7.75 5.97
N ARG A 66 -14.85 -6.44 6.18
CA ARG A 66 -15.25 -5.49 5.12
C ARG A 66 -14.26 -5.46 3.97
N VAL A 67 -12.96 -5.39 4.27
CA VAL A 67 -11.90 -5.47 3.25
C VAL A 67 -11.98 -6.80 2.51
N LYS A 68 -12.13 -7.92 3.22
CA LYS A 68 -12.33 -9.25 2.63
C LYS A 68 -13.52 -9.30 1.65
N ALA A 69 -14.66 -8.73 2.04
CA ALA A 69 -15.85 -8.70 1.18
C ALA A 69 -15.66 -7.85 -0.09
N LEU A 70 -14.81 -6.83 -0.03
CA LEU A 70 -14.51 -5.94 -1.15
C LEU A 70 -13.42 -6.49 -2.08
N SER A 71 -12.35 -7.04 -1.51
CA SER A 71 -11.18 -7.54 -2.25
C SER A 71 -11.36 -8.96 -2.79
N GLY A 72 -12.20 -9.77 -2.15
CA GLY A 72 -12.31 -11.20 -2.44
C GLY A 72 -11.16 -12.04 -1.87
N ALA A 73 -10.31 -11.47 -1.02
CA ALA A 73 -9.26 -12.21 -0.33
C ALA A 73 -9.83 -13.32 0.55
N GLU A 74 -9.08 -14.40 0.73
CA GLU A 74 -9.47 -15.48 1.65
C GLU A 74 -9.24 -15.08 3.10
N ASN A 75 -8.11 -14.39 3.37
CA ASN A 75 -7.82 -13.82 4.68
C ASN A 75 -7.36 -12.37 4.55
N VAL A 76 -7.66 -11.57 5.56
CA VAL A 76 -7.21 -10.17 5.67
C VAL A 76 -6.63 -9.97 7.05
N PHE A 77 -5.48 -9.29 7.13
CA PHE A 77 -4.81 -8.95 8.39
C PHE A 77 -4.54 -7.45 8.44
N ALA A 78 -5.12 -6.80 9.44
CA ALA A 78 -4.93 -5.37 9.67
C ALA A 78 -3.72 -5.13 10.58
N MET A 79 -2.74 -4.37 10.07
CA MET A 79 -1.49 -4.05 10.72
C MET A 79 -1.43 -2.56 11.12
N ASN A 80 -0.58 -2.23 12.07
CA ASN A 80 -0.43 -0.85 12.56
C ASN A 80 0.18 0.12 11.55
N THR A 81 0.90 -0.37 10.53
CA THR A 81 1.48 0.44 9.44
C THR A 81 1.62 -0.37 8.15
N GLY A 82 1.73 0.33 6.99
CA GLY A 82 2.06 -0.33 5.72
C GLY A 82 3.41 -1.06 5.78
N MET A 83 4.44 -0.48 6.42
CA MET A 83 5.73 -1.13 6.58
C MET A 83 5.66 -2.40 7.43
N ALA A 84 4.78 -2.42 8.44
CA ALA A 84 4.53 -3.64 9.22
C ALA A 84 3.83 -4.71 8.37
N ALA A 85 2.91 -4.32 7.50
CA ALA A 85 2.28 -5.24 6.55
C ALA A 85 3.32 -5.86 5.61
N ILE A 86 4.17 -5.03 4.99
CA ILE A 86 5.26 -5.50 4.13
C ILE A 86 6.20 -6.44 4.89
N LEU A 87 6.71 -6.03 6.06
CA LEU A 87 7.61 -6.85 6.85
C LEU A 87 7.01 -8.23 7.19
N ASN A 88 5.78 -8.25 7.71
CA ASN A 88 5.14 -9.51 8.09
C ASN A 88 4.89 -10.41 6.87
N ALA A 89 4.44 -9.85 5.73
CA ALA A 89 4.25 -10.62 4.50
C ALA A 89 5.58 -11.22 3.98
N LEU A 90 6.68 -10.45 4.00
CA LEU A 90 7.99 -10.95 3.60
C LEU A 90 8.47 -12.07 4.53
N LEU A 91 8.35 -11.89 5.85
CA LEU A 91 8.80 -12.87 6.85
C LEU A 91 8.02 -14.19 6.82
N VAL A 92 6.87 -14.25 6.16
CA VAL A 92 6.18 -15.54 5.93
C VAL A 92 7.08 -16.50 5.15
N PHE A 93 7.87 -16.00 4.22
CA PHE A 93 8.67 -16.82 3.30
C PHE A 93 10.17 -16.60 3.45
N ALA A 94 10.58 -15.40 3.87
CA ALA A 94 11.98 -15.04 3.99
C ALA A 94 12.60 -15.54 5.28
N GLU A 95 13.73 -16.23 5.16
CA GLU A 95 14.58 -16.70 6.26
C GLU A 95 16.07 -16.55 5.90
N ALA A 96 16.93 -16.73 6.89
CA ALA A 96 18.37 -16.64 6.67
C ALA A 96 18.84 -17.60 5.57
N GLY A 97 19.63 -17.10 4.64
CA GLY A 97 20.14 -17.85 3.49
C GLY A 97 19.25 -17.82 2.25
N LYS A 98 17.99 -17.42 2.35
CA LYS A 98 17.05 -17.29 1.22
C LYS A 98 17.14 -15.92 0.56
N THR A 99 16.70 -15.85 -0.70
CA THR A 99 16.75 -14.65 -1.54
C THR A 99 15.36 -14.09 -1.82
N ILE A 100 15.14 -12.82 -1.51
CA ILE A 100 14.00 -12.03 -2.00
C ILE A 100 14.37 -11.45 -3.36
N VAL A 101 13.58 -11.72 -4.38
CA VAL A 101 13.73 -11.12 -5.71
C VAL A 101 12.86 -9.87 -5.79
N THR A 102 13.45 -8.74 -6.19
CA THR A 102 12.72 -7.47 -6.24
C THR A 102 13.38 -6.47 -7.19
N SER A 103 12.77 -5.28 -7.36
CA SER A 103 13.31 -4.18 -8.19
C SER A 103 14.08 -3.17 -7.35
N ASN A 104 14.91 -2.35 -8.02
CA ASN A 104 15.44 -1.11 -7.46
C ASN A 104 14.39 0.04 -7.48
N HIS A 105 13.33 -0.08 -8.25
CA HIS A 105 12.21 0.86 -8.30
C HIS A 105 11.18 0.51 -7.21
N LEU A 106 11.50 0.86 -5.97
CA LEU A 106 10.64 0.67 -4.80
C LEU A 106 10.57 1.96 -3.98
N PHE A 107 9.54 2.07 -3.16
CA PHE A 107 9.55 3.03 -2.07
C PHE A 107 10.81 2.88 -1.22
N GLY A 108 11.51 3.99 -0.96
CA GLY A 108 12.84 3.95 -0.34
C GLY A 108 12.93 3.12 0.94
N ASN A 109 11.90 3.18 1.81
CA ASN A 109 11.90 2.38 3.04
C ASN A 109 11.73 0.88 2.77
N THR A 110 10.96 0.49 1.75
CA THR A 110 10.82 -0.91 1.34
C THR A 110 12.13 -1.44 0.78
N TYR A 111 12.80 -0.67 -0.07
CA TYR A 111 14.12 -1.01 -0.56
C TYR A 111 15.13 -1.17 0.58
N ALA A 112 15.18 -0.21 1.51
CA ALA A 112 16.07 -0.29 2.68
C ALA A 112 15.71 -1.45 3.62
N LEU A 113 14.43 -1.77 3.79
CA LEU A 113 13.99 -2.93 4.56
C LEU A 113 14.60 -4.22 3.99
N ILE A 114 14.43 -4.44 2.68
CA ILE A 114 14.90 -5.66 2.02
C ILE A 114 16.42 -5.70 1.96
N THR A 115 17.08 -4.64 1.49
CA THR A 115 18.52 -4.66 1.18
C THR A 115 19.43 -4.36 2.38
N LYS A 116 18.92 -3.67 3.41
CA LYS A 116 19.73 -3.26 4.57
C LYS A 116 19.26 -3.93 5.88
N THR A 117 17.97 -3.91 6.17
CA THR A 117 17.46 -4.41 7.46
C THR A 117 17.41 -5.93 7.49
N LEU A 118 16.76 -6.57 6.52
CA LEU A 118 16.66 -8.02 6.44
C LEU A 118 18.01 -8.68 6.10
N ALA A 119 18.89 -7.99 5.37
CA ALA A 119 20.25 -8.47 5.12
C ALA A 119 21.05 -8.71 6.41
N ARG A 120 20.81 -7.92 7.47
CA ARG A 120 21.42 -8.14 8.81
C ARG A 120 20.92 -9.42 9.48
N LEU A 121 19.77 -9.93 9.07
CA LEU A 121 19.18 -11.18 9.52
C LEU A 121 19.53 -12.36 8.61
N GLY A 122 20.42 -12.15 7.63
CA GLY A 122 20.90 -13.18 6.73
C GLY A 122 20.02 -13.41 5.50
N VAL A 123 18.96 -12.63 5.28
CA VAL A 123 18.15 -12.67 4.07
C VAL A 123 18.89 -11.97 2.94
N LYS A 124 18.95 -12.60 1.75
CA LYS A 124 19.57 -12.03 0.57
C LYS A 124 18.55 -11.26 -0.28
N ALA A 125 19.02 -10.36 -1.10
CA ALA A 125 18.23 -9.65 -2.10
C ALA A 125 18.82 -9.83 -3.50
N GLN A 126 18.01 -10.19 -4.47
CA GLN A 126 18.32 -10.11 -5.89
C GLN A 126 17.56 -8.93 -6.48
N ILE A 127 18.29 -7.94 -6.96
CA ILE A 127 17.70 -6.79 -7.67
C ILE A 127 17.65 -7.13 -9.15
N ALA A 128 16.45 -7.02 -9.74
CA ALA A 128 16.17 -7.32 -11.13
C ALA A 128 15.20 -6.30 -11.74
N ASP A 129 15.21 -6.16 -13.04
CA ASP A 129 14.15 -5.47 -13.78
C ASP A 129 12.92 -6.37 -13.84
N LEU A 130 11.87 -6.03 -13.10
CA LEU A 130 10.63 -6.81 -13.05
C LEU A 130 9.71 -6.57 -14.26
N THR A 131 10.07 -5.64 -15.15
CA THR A 131 9.37 -5.44 -16.43
C THR A 131 9.92 -6.35 -17.53
N ASP A 132 11.19 -6.76 -17.43
CA ASP A 132 11.82 -7.77 -18.31
C ASP A 132 11.66 -9.18 -17.72
N THR A 133 10.44 -9.69 -17.79
CA THR A 133 10.11 -11.01 -17.25
C THR A 133 10.83 -12.18 -17.94
N GLU A 134 11.27 -12.02 -19.20
CA GLU A 134 12.04 -13.04 -19.90
C GLU A 134 13.46 -13.18 -19.35
N THR A 135 14.13 -12.06 -19.06
CA THR A 135 15.44 -12.07 -18.41
C THR A 135 15.32 -12.56 -16.98
N LEU A 136 14.30 -12.09 -16.24
CA LEU A 136 14.05 -12.53 -14.87
C LEU A 136 13.87 -14.06 -14.80
N ASP A 137 13.07 -14.64 -15.68
CA ASP A 137 12.82 -16.10 -15.73
C ASP A 137 14.10 -16.93 -15.90
N ARG A 138 15.12 -16.37 -16.58
CA ARG A 138 16.41 -17.03 -16.78
C ARG A 138 17.42 -16.80 -15.66
N THR A 139 17.23 -15.76 -14.88
CA THR A 139 18.24 -15.26 -13.91
C THR A 139 17.80 -15.31 -12.46
N ILE A 140 16.57 -15.74 -12.21
CA ILE A 140 16.05 -15.85 -10.83
C ILE A 140 16.94 -16.81 -10.01
N ALA A 141 17.25 -16.39 -8.79
CA ALA A 141 18.15 -17.15 -7.91
C ALA A 141 17.54 -18.51 -7.52
N ASP A 142 18.36 -19.55 -7.48
CA ASP A 142 17.94 -20.91 -7.11
C ASP A 142 17.38 -21.01 -5.69
N ASP A 143 17.81 -20.12 -4.80
CA ASP A 143 17.36 -20.00 -3.42
C ASP A 143 16.29 -18.90 -3.23
N ALA A 144 15.69 -18.41 -4.32
CA ALA A 144 14.59 -17.46 -4.26
C ALA A 144 13.43 -18.02 -3.41
N CYS A 145 12.89 -17.20 -2.50
CA CYS A 145 11.78 -17.59 -1.64
C CYS A 145 10.49 -16.82 -1.93
N LEU A 146 10.58 -15.69 -2.61
CA LEU A 146 9.47 -14.88 -3.07
C LEU A 146 9.93 -13.86 -4.12
N ILE A 147 8.98 -13.36 -4.92
CA ILE A 147 9.13 -12.12 -5.70
C ILE A 147 8.29 -11.04 -5.01
N PHE A 148 8.92 -9.89 -4.74
CA PHE A 148 8.22 -8.70 -4.21
C PHE A 148 8.24 -7.58 -5.25
N ALA A 149 7.08 -7.00 -5.54
CA ALA A 149 6.94 -5.88 -6.47
C ALA A 149 6.01 -4.79 -5.91
N GLU A 150 6.21 -3.55 -6.33
CA GLU A 150 5.15 -2.53 -6.31
C GLU A 150 4.42 -2.57 -7.65
N TYR A 151 3.07 -2.61 -7.65
CA TYR A 151 2.29 -2.58 -8.88
C TYR A 151 2.57 -1.32 -9.71
N ILE A 152 2.61 -0.19 -9.03
CA ILE A 152 3.08 1.08 -9.58
C ILE A 152 4.17 1.59 -8.63
N THR A 153 5.35 1.83 -9.18
CA THR A 153 6.52 2.21 -8.38
C THR A 153 6.46 3.67 -7.92
N ASN A 154 7.09 3.97 -6.79
CA ASN A 154 7.13 5.32 -6.21
C ASN A 154 8.58 5.76 -5.95
N PRO A 155 9.08 6.81 -6.62
CA PRO A 155 8.35 7.85 -7.38
C PRO A 155 8.35 7.65 -8.91
N GLN A 156 8.92 6.59 -9.45
CA GLN A 156 9.17 6.40 -10.89
C GLN A 156 7.87 6.25 -11.69
N LEU A 157 6.78 5.76 -11.04
CA LEU A 157 5.47 5.50 -11.64
C LEU A 157 5.51 4.49 -12.79
N GLU A 158 6.46 3.56 -12.73
CA GLU A 158 6.52 2.42 -13.62
C GLU A 158 5.41 1.42 -13.26
N VAL A 159 4.76 0.85 -14.27
CA VAL A 159 3.68 -0.13 -14.09
C VAL A 159 4.20 -1.51 -14.41
N VAL A 160 4.12 -2.43 -13.44
CA VAL A 160 4.54 -3.82 -13.61
C VAL A 160 3.40 -4.67 -14.17
N ASP A 161 3.69 -5.50 -15.18
CA ASP A 161 2.75 -6.50 -15.70
C ASP A 161 2.64 -7.68 -14.72
N LEU A 162 1.68 -7.56 -13.79
CA LEU A 162 1.49 -8.55 -12.72
C LEU A 162 1.22 -9.95 -13.25
N LYS A 163 0.49 -10.07 -14.39
CA LYS A 163 0.15 -11.37 -14.96
C LYS A 163 1.37 -12.08 -15.50
N LYS A 164 2.28 -11.37 -16.18
CA LYS A 164 3.53 -11.97 -16.64
C LYS A 164 4.45 -12.27 -15.46
N LEU A 165 4.54 -11.37 -14.49
CA LEU A 165 5.38 -11.57 -13.31
C LEU A 165 4.91 -12.76 -12.47
N SER A 166 3.58 -12.96 -12.31
CA SER A 166 3.04 -14.12 -11.60
C SER A 166 3.36 -15.45 -12.30
N GLN A 167 3.36 -15.46 -13.64
CA GLN A 167 3.74 -16.65 -14.39
C GLN A 167 5.20 -17.05 -14.14
N VAL A 168 6.11 -16.08 -14.02
CA VAL A 168 7.50 -16.35 -13.65
C VAL A 168 7.58 -16.85 -12.21
N ALA A 169 6.94 -16.18 -11.25
CA ALA A 169 6.94 -16.59 -9.85
C ALA A 169 6.44 -18.04 -9.69
N HIS A 170 5.30 -18.36 -10.25
CA HIS A 170 4.70 -19.70 -10.14
C HIS A 170 5.49 -20.77 -10.87
N LYS A 171 6.12 -20.45 -12.01
CA LYS A 171 7.02 -21.38 -12.71
C LYS A 171 8.21 -21.81 -11.83
N HIS A 172 8.71 -20.89 -11.01
CA HIS A 172 9.80 -21.16 -10.05
C HIS A 172 9.31 -21.61 -8.66
N GLY A 173 7.99 -21.80 -8.49
CA GLY A 173 7.39 -22.29 -7.24
C GLY A 173 7.47 -21.31 -6.08
N VAL A 174 7.60 -20.01 -6.35
CA VAL A 174 7.68 -18.96 -5.33
C VAL A 174 6.45 -18.04 -5.37
N PRO A 175 6.01 -17.49 -4.22
CA PRO A 175 4.89 -16.55 -4.19
C PRO A 175 5.24 -15.21 -4.83
N LEU A 176 4.23 -14.58 -5.43
CA LEU A 176 4.25 -13.18 -5.83
C LEU A 176 3.55 -12.32 -4.76
N ILE A 177 4.32 -11.48 -4.09
CA ILE A 177 3.82 -10.48 -3.12
C ILE A 177 3.87 -9.10 -3.77
N VAL A 178 2.74 -8.39 -3.78
CA VAL A 178 2.65 -7.09 -4.47
C VAL A 178 2.13 -6.00 -3.54
N ASP A 179 2.82 -4.87 -3.49
CA ASP A 179 2.31 -3.64 -2.89
C ASP A 179 1.45 -2.88 -3.90
N THR A 180 0.18 -2.71 -3.56
CA THR A 180 -0.82 -2.02 -4.38
C THR A 180 -1.25 -0.68 -3.81
N THR A 181 -0.47 -0.08 -2.95
CA THR A 181 -0.82 1.17 -2.23
C THR A 181 -1.28 2.29 -3.16
N ILE A 182 -0.76 2.37 -4.40
CA ILE A 182 -1.10 3.43 -5.37
C ILE A 182 -2.46 3.19 -6.05
N VAL A 183 -2.88 1.95 -6.19
CA VAL A 183 -4.20 1.59 -6.75
C VAL A 183 -4.93 0.68 -5.78
N PRO A 184 -6.07 1.11 -5.21
CA PRO A 184 -6.73 0.31 -4.20
C PRO A 184 -7.33 -0.97 -4.78
N PHE A 185 -7.43 -2.02 -3.96
CA PHE A 185 -8.02 -3.33 -4.32
C PHE A 185 -9.47 -3.24 -4.87
N THR A 186 -10.14 -2.11 -4.71
CA THR A 186 -11.46 -1.87 -5.31
C THR A 186 -11.38 -1.53 -6.80
N GLU A 187 -10.21 -1.17 -7.30
CA GLU A 187 -9.95 -0.81 -8.70
C GLU A 187 -9.03 -1.81 -9.40
N LEU A 188 -8.14 -2.46 -8.66
CA LEU A 188 -7.27 -3.53 -9.14
C LEU A 188 -7.74 -4.85 -8.55
N ASN A 189 -8.06 -5.83 -9.38
CA ASN A 189 -8.24 -7.21 -8.92
C ASN A 189 -6.88 -7.93 -9.01
N ALA A 190 -6.08 -7.81 -7.96
CA ALA A 190 -4.73 -8.36 -7.92
C ALA A 190 -4.73 -9.89 -8.02
N HIS A 191 -5.72 -10.56 -7.42
CA HIS A 191 -5.87 -12.02 -7.49
C HIS A 191 -6.07 -12.52 -8.93
N GLU A 192 -6.89 -11.85 -9.74
CA GLU A 192 -7.09 -12.22 -11.15
C GLU A 192 -5.83 -11.99 -12.01
N GLN A 193 -4.88 -11.20 -11.52
CA GLN A 193 -3.56 -11.02 -12.13
C GLN A 193 -2.53 -12.07 -11.65
N GLY A 194 -2.91 -12.98 -10.76
CA GLY A 194 -2.07 -14.05 -10.23
C GLY A 194 -1.22 -13.65 -9.02
N VAL A 195 -1.58 -12.56 -8.34
CA VAL A 195 -0.94 -12.17 -7.07
C VAL A 195 -1.38 -13.12 -5.97
N ASP A 196 -0.45 -13.63 -5.18
CA ASP A 196 -0.72 -14.56 -4.08
C ASP A 196 -0.99 -13.81 -2.76
N VAL A 197 -0.21 -12.75 -2.53
CA VAL A 197 -0.36 -11.89 -1.35
C VAL A 197 -0.29 -10.43 -1.78
N GLU A 198 -1.32 -9.67 -1.46
CA GLU A 198 -1.35 -8.24 -1.67
C GLU A 198 -1.06 -7.52 -0.35
N VAL A 199 -0.18 -6.53 -0.38
CA VAL A 199 0.07 -5.65 0.75
C VAL A 199 -0.24 -4.21 0.36
N LEU A 200 -0.72 -3.42 1.32
CA LEU A 200 -0.93 -2.00 1.07
C LEU A 200 -0.90 -1.17 2.36
N SER A 201 -0.53 0.09 2.21
CA SER A 201 -0.64 1.07 3.28
C SER A 201 -2.06 1.62 3.36
N SER A 202 -2.86 1.15 4.30
CA SER A 202 -4.20 1.68 4.54
C SER A 202 -4.20 3.11 5.11
N THR A 203 -3.03 3.63 5.48
CA THR A 203 -2.78 5.06 5.77
C THR A 203 -3.22 5.98 4.63
N LYS A 204 -3.19 5.48 3.39
CA LYS A 204 -3.37 6.26 2.17
C LYS A 204 -4.86 6.43 1.84
N TYR A 205 -5.33 5.89 0.75
CA TYR A 205 -6.74 6.03 0.34
C TYR A 205 -7.75 5.62 1.43
N ILE A 206 -7.46 4.54 2.19
CA ILE A 206 -8.42 3.96 3.13
C ILE A 206 -8.62 4.86 4.34
N SER A 207 -7.59 5.51 4.86
CA SER A 207 -7.74 6.39 6.05
C SER A 207 -8.70 7.57 5.84
N GLY A 208 -8.96 7.94 4.59
CA GLY A 208 -9.96 8.96 4.26
C GLY A 208 -9.57 10.39 4.59
N GLY A 209 -8.27 10.71 4.62
CA GLY A 209 -7.77 12.07 4.87
C GLY A 209 -6.55 12.12 5.79
N ALA A 210 -5.70 11.10 5.73
CA ALA A 210 -4.46 10.99 6.51
C ALA A 210 -4.66 11.09 8.04
N THR A 211 -5.75 10.55 8.54
CA THR A 211 -6.13 10.65 9.95
C THR A 211 -5.56 9.53 10.81
N SER A 212 -5.08 8.45 10.19
CA SER A 212 -4.57 7.27 10.89
C SER A 212 -3.52 6.53 10.07
N LEU A 213 -2.58 5.89 10.77
CA LEU A 213 -1.64 4.94 10.17
C LEU A 213 -2.28 3.55 10.12
N GLY A 214 -1.94 2.76 9.10
CA GLY A 214 -2.37 1.38 9.02
C GLY A 214 -1.75 0.67 7.82
N GLY A 215 -1.85 -0.64 7.82
CA GLY A 215 -1.47 -1.51 6.72
C GLY A 215 -2.42 -2.69 6.61
N LEU A 216 -2.48 -3.30 5.46
CA LEU A 216 -3.26 -4.50 5.22
C LEU A 216 -2.41 -5.55 4.50
N ILE A 217 -2.63 -6.80 4.85
CA ILE A 217 -2.19 -7.97 4.10
C ILE A 217 -3.45 -8.69 3.64
N LEU A 218 -3.58 -8.90 2.33
CA LEU A 218 -4.66 -9.67 1.71
C LEU A 218 -4.05 -10.98 1.20
N ASP A 219 -4.46 -12.07 1.78
CA ASP A 219 -4.04 -13.42 1.42
C ASP A 219 -5.12 -14.06 0.54
N TYR A 220 -4.72 -14.50 -0.64
CA TYR A 220 -5.64 -15.11 -1.60
C TYR A 220 -5.69 -16.65 -1.51
N GLY A 221 -5.06 -17.23 -0.46
CA GLY A 221 -5.19 -18.65 -0.13
C GLY A 221 -4.29 -19.59 -0.91
N THR A 222 -3.40 -19.08 -1.77
CA THR A 222 -2.48 -19.92 -2.55
C THR A 222 -1.48 -20.65 -1.66
N PHE A 223 -1.04 -20.01 -0.58
CA PHE A 223 -0.01 -20.53 0.35
C PHE A 223 -0.55 -20.57 1.78
N GLU A 224 -0.85 -21.77 2.27
CA GLU A 224 -1.44 -22.02 3.60
C GLU A 224 -0.65 -21.38 4.76
N GLN A 225 0.69 -21.29 4.63
CA GLN A 225 1.54 -20.71 5.66
C GLN A 225 1.29 -19.21 5.90
N VAL A 226 0.67 -18.45 4.98
CA VAL A 226 0.40 -17.02 5.15
C VAL A 226 -0.52 -16.82 6.35
N ASN A 227 -1.71 -17.43 6.33
CA ASN A 227 -2.66 -17.35 7.43
C ASN A 227 -2.08 -17.90 8.72
N LYS A 228 -1.44 -19.09 8.66
CA LYS A 228 -0.89 -19.78 9.82
C LYS A 228 0.16 -18.94 10.54
N ARG A 229 1.16 -18.41 9.81
CA ARG A 229 2.25 -17.64 10.41
C ARG A 229 1.78 -16.25 10.88
N ILE A 230 0.98 -15.55 10.10
CA ILE A 230 0.54 -14.20 10.49
C ILE A 230 -0.39 -14.28 11.70
N ARG A 231 -1.42 -15.13 11.67
CA ARG A 231 -2.43 -15.22 12.74
C ARG A 231 -1.89 -15.81 14.03
N PHE A 232 -1.14 -16.92 13.94
CA PHE A 232 -0.76 -17.72 15.12
C PHE A 232 0.71 -17.57 15.54
N GLU A 233 1.52 -16.82 14.79
CA GLU A 233 2.91 -16.55 15.15
C GLU A 233 3.20 -15.06 15.25
N PHE A 234 2.99 -14.27 14.17
CA PHE A 234 3.48 -12.90 14.11
C PHE A 234 2.64 -11.93 14.92
N LEU A 235 1.31 -12.05 14.93
CA LEU A 235 0.47 -11.24 15.81
C LEU A 235 0.78 -11.51 17.29
N PHE A 236 1.10 -12.75 17.65
CA PHE A 236 1.50 -13.10 19.01
C PHE A 236 2.89 -12.56 19.37
N ASN A 237 3.88 -12.78 18.51
CA ASN A 237 5.30 -12.61 18.85
C ASN A 237 5.87 -11.25 18.42
N ILE A 238 5.42 -10.70 17.28
CA ILE A 238 5.86 -9.40 16.76
C ILE A 238 4.90 -8.29 17.20
N GLY A 239 3.59 -8.57 17.22
CA GLY A 239 2.60 -7.66 17.76
C GLY A 239 2.29 -6.46 16.87
N SER A 240 2.38 -6.59 15.54
CA SER A 240 2.13 -5.53 14.56
C SER A 240 0.62 -5.24 14.34
N TYR A 241 -0.19 -5.34 15.39
CA TYR A 241 -1.65 -5.25 15.31
C TYR A 241 -2.16 -3.82 15.09
N MET A 242 -3.33 -3.69 14.45
CA MET A 242 -4.08 -2.44 14.36
C MET A 242 -4.92 -2.22 15.61
N THR A 243 -4.98 -0.98 16.12
CA THR A 243 -5.84 -0.67 17.27
C THR A 243 -7.32 -0.54 16.84
N PRO A 244 -8.29 -0.83 17.74
CA PRO A 244 -9.70 -0.75 17.39
C PRO A 244 -10.16 0.65 16.99
N GLN A 245 -9.59 1.71 17.57
CA GLN A 245 -9.88 3.08 17.18
C GLN A 245 -9.47 3.38 15.73
N VAL A 246 -8.27 2.90 15.33
CA VAL A 246 -7.79 3.04 13.95
C VAL A 246 -8.65 2.22 12.99
N ALA A 247 -8.98 0.98 13.35
CA ALA A 247 -9.86 0.13 12.55
C ALA A 247 -11.23 0.78 12.32
N TYR A 248 -11.81 1.39 13.36
CA TYR A 248 -13.08 2.12 13.24
C TYR A 248 -12.96 3.31 12.28
N MET A 249 -11.93 4.17 12.44
CA MET A 249 -11.71 5.31 11.55
C MET A 249 -11.50 4.87 10.09
N GLN A 250 -10.74 3.81 9.88
CA GLN A 250 -10.49 3.29 8.53
C GLN A 250 -11.71 2.60 7.92
N THR A 251 -12.60 2.03 8.74
CA THR A 251 -13.91 1.55 8.28
C THR A 251 -14.73 2.69 7.68
N LEU A 252 -14.78 3.85 8.34
CA LEU A 252 -15.48 5.03 7.80
C LEU A 252 -14.83 5.53 6.50
N GLY A 253 -13.49 5.56 6.45
CA GLY A 253 -12.76 5.92 5.25
C GLY A 253 -13.01 4.95 4.08
N LEU A 254 -13.16 3.67 4.37
CA LEU A 254 -13.46 2.64 3.38
C LEU A 254 -14.82 2.86 2.69
N GLU A 255 -15.82 3.36 3.41
CA GLU A 255 -17.17 3.63 2.88
C GLU A 255 -17.17 4.65 1.73
N THR A 256 -16.24 5.58 1.73
CA THR A 256 -16.12 6.64 0.69
C THR A 256 -14.91 6.44 -0.23
N LEU A 257 -14.20 5.32 -0.11
CA LEU A 257 -12.95 5.07 -0.83
C LEU A 257 -13.11 5.27 -2.35
N ASN A 258 -14.09 4.64 -2.97
CA ASN A 258 -14.27 4.72 -4.41
C ASN A 258 -14.62 6.14 -4.89
N VAL A 259 -15.49 6.85 -4.17
CA VAL A 259 -15.87 8.22 -4.54
C VAL A 259 -14.66 9.14 -4.50
N ARG A 260 -13.83 9.03 -3.47
CA ARG A 260 -12.60 9.81 -3.34
C ARG A 260 -11.56 9.43 -4.40
N TYR A 261 -11.33 8.14 -4.59
CA TYR A 261 -10.39 7.64 -5.60
C TYR A 261 -10.73 8.16 -6.99
N GLN A 262 -11.99 8.07 -7.40
CA GLN A 262 -12.43 8.51 -8.74
C GLN A 262 -12.18 10.01 -8.95
N LYS A 263 -12.44 10.86 -7.95
CA LYS A 263 -12.16 12.30 -8.04
C LYS A 263 -10.65 12.57 -8.07
N GLN A 264 -9.88 11.96 -7.18
CA GLN A 264 -8.43 12.14 -7.08
C GLN A 264 -7.70 11.66 -8.36
N ALA A 265 -8.07 10.50 -8.87
CA ALA A 265 -7.48 9.96 -10.11
C ALA A 265 -7.86 10.78 -11.34
N GLN A 266 -9.09 11.35 -11.38
CA GLN A 266 -9.49 12.28 -12.43
C GLN A 266 -8.67 13.57 -12.37
N ASN A 267 -8.52 14.16 -11.19
CA ASN A 267 -7.68 15.34 -11.01
C ASN A 267 -6.23 15.11 -11.48
N ALA A 268 -5.66 13.94 -11.14
CA ALA A 268 -4.30 13.60 -11.57
C ALA A 268 -4.16 13.51 -13.09
N LEU A 269 -5.11 12.85 -13.76
CA LEU A 269 -5.11 12.72 -15.22
C LEU A 269 -5.27 14.09 -15.91
N ASP A 270 -6.20 14.91 -15.44
CA ASP A 270 -6.49 16.22 -16.05
C ASP A 270 -5.30 17.17 -15.87
N LEU A 271 -4.70 17.19 -14.66
CA LEU A 271 -3.47 17.95 -14.41
C LEU A 271 -2.30 17.43 -15.23
N ALA A 272 -2.10 16.13 -15.35
CA ALA A 272 -1.02 15.58 -16.16
C ALA A 272 -1.13 16.05 -17.63
N ARG A 273 -2.34 16.06 -18.18
CA ARG A 273 -2.61 16.56 -19.54
C ARG A 273 -2.37 18.06 -19.70
N ALA A 274 -2.71 18.85 -18.69
CA ALA A 274 -2.50 20.29 -18.71
C ALA A 274 -1.01 20.64 -18.60
N LEU A 275 -0.30 19.99 -17.67
CA LEU A 275 1.11 20.23 -17.39
C LEU A 275 2.05 19.86 -18.55
N GLN A 276 1.69 18.90 -19.40
CA GLN A 276 2.45 18.60 -20.63
C GLN A 276 2.54 19.80 -21.60
N LYS A 277 1.64 20.77 -21.49
CA LYS A 277 1.58 21.93 -22.39
C LYS A 277 2.41 23.10 -21.87
N LEU A 278 2.88 23.04 -20.63
CA LEU A 278 3.63 24.13 -20.00
C LEU A 278 5.13 24.05 -20.36
N PRO A 279 5.74 25.11 -20.91
CA PRO A 279 7.13 25.09 -21.37
C PRO A 279 8.15 24.91 -20.24
N GLU A 280 7.80 25.26 -19.00
CA GLU A 280 8.64 25.11 -17.82
C GLU A 280 8.75 23.65 -17.38
N VAL A 281 7.78 22.79 -17.74
CA VAL A 281 7.73 21.38 -17.40
C VAL A 281 8.43 20.56 -18.49
N LYS A 282 9.56 19.94 -18.16
CA LYS A 282 10.35 19.16 -19.11
C LYS A 282 9.76 17.78 -19.39
N ARG A 283 9.15 17.19 -18.38
CA ARG A 283 8.52 15.87 -18.46
C ARG A 283 7.37 15.79 -17.49
N VAL A 284 6.30 15.13 -17.90
CA VAL A 284 5.20 14.70 -17.03
C VAL A 284 5.13 13.19 -17.07
N ASN A 285 5.12 12.54 -15.91
CA ASN A 285 4.92 11.12 -15.82
C ASN A 285 3.64 10.83 -15.02
N TYR A 286 2.72 10.09 -15.65
CA TYR A 286 1.48 9.58 -15.05
C TYR A 286 1.12 8.27 -15.77
N PRO A 287 0.86 7.17 -15.07
CA PRO A 287 0.78 5.82 -15.67
C PRO A 287 -0.27 5.67 -16.76
N GLY A 288 -1.37 6.41 -16.67
CA GLY A 288 -2.47 6.33 -17.63
C GLY A 288 -2.50 7.44 -18.69
N LEU A 289 -1.46 8.27 -18.80
CA LEU A 289 -1.49 9.51 -19.57
C LEU A 289 -1.70 9.29 -21.07
N GLU A 290 -0.94 8.40 -21.68
CA GLU A 290 -1.02 8.12 -23.13
C GLU A 290 -2.35 7.48 -23.54
N GLN A 291 -2.86 6.57 -22.71
CA GLN A 291 -4.12 5.87 -22.93
C GLN A 291 -5.33 6.70 -22.49
N GLY A 292 -5.11 7.79 -21.78
CA GLY A 292 -6.18 8.63 -21.20
C GLY A 292 -6.98 7.91 -20.11
N VAL A 293 -6.34 6.99 -19.38
CA VAL A 293 -6.96 6.16 -18.34
C VAL A 293 -6.57 6.69 -16.96
N LYS A 294 -7.51 6.64 -16.02
CA LYS A 294 -7.27 6.99 -14.62
C LYS A 294 -6.62 5.85 -13.88
N ILE A 295 -5.35 5.99 -13.51
CA ILE A 295 -4.59 4.98 -12.76
C ILE A 295 -3.85 5.65 -11.60
N GLY A 296 -4.40 5.55 -10.39
CA GLY A 296 -3.87 6.24 -9.22
C GLY A 296 -4.06 7.76 -9.26
N ALA A 297 -3.66 8.43 -8.21
CA ALA A 297 -3.77 9.88 -8.07
C ALA A 297 -2.42 10.54 -7.80
N MET A 298 -1.36 9.99 -8.36
CA MET A 298 0.00 10.51 -8.25
C MET A 298 0.60 10.72 -9.64
N LEU A 299 1.26 11.85 -9.83
CA LEU A 299 2.06 12.17 -11.01
C LEU A 299 3.41 12.75 -10.59
N THR A 300 4.39 12.72 -11.49
CA THR A 300 5.64 13.44 -11.32
C THR A 300 5.86 14.40 -12.48
N ILE A 301 6.56 15.50 -12.17
CA ILE A 301 7.03 16.46 -13.18
C ILE A 301 8.52 16.65 -12.99
N ASP A 302 9.25 16.81 -14.10
CA ASP A 302 10.64 17.19 -14.08
C ASP A 302 10.77 18.65 -14.51
N LEU A 303 11.54 19.42 -13.72
CA LEU A 303 11.91 20.81 -14.03
C LEU A 303 13.37 20.87 -14.49
N GLU A 304 13.86 22.09 -14.74
CA GLU A 304 15.19 22.30 -15.29
C GLU A 304 16.34 21.97 -14.31
N SER A 305 16.11 22.14 -13.00
CA SER A 305 17.12 21.93 -11.95
C SER A 305 16.48 21.73 -10.57
N GLU A 306 17.29 21.22 -9.62
CA GLU A 306 16.91 21.09 -8.21
C GLU A 306 16.43 22.42 -7.62
N GLN A 307 17.15 23.53 -7.92
CA GLN A 307 16.76 24.86 -7.45
C GLN A 307 15.37 25.26 -7.95
N LYS A 308 15.07 24.99 -9.23
CA LYS A 308 13.74 25.24 -9.78
C LYS A 308 12.65 24.41 -9.08
N CYS A 309 12.98 23.16 -8.68
CA CYS A 309 12.06 22.35 -7.91
C CYS A 309 11.75 22.97 -6.53
N PHE A 310 12.77 23.46 -5.84
CA PHE A 310 12.58 24.11 -4.54
C PHE A 310 11.81 25.43 -4.67
N ASP A 311 12.15 26.26 -5.66
CA ASP A 311 11.46 27.52 -5.92
C ASP A 311 9.97 27.27 -6.20
N PHE A 312 9.66 26.31 -7.06
CA PHE A 312 8.29 25.89 -7.36
C PHE A 312 7.54 25.45 -6.09
N ILE A 313 8.09 24.48 -5.35
CA ILE A 313 7.45 23.96 -4.14
C ILE A 313 7.25 25.09 -3.10
N ASN A 314 8.19 26.03 -3.00
CA ASN A 314 8.08 27.15 -2.06
C ASN A 314 7.01 28.17 -2.44
N ARG A 315 6.69 28.31 -3.74
CA ARG A 315 5.67 29.25 -4.25
C ARG A 315 4.25 28.70 -4.24
N LEU A 316 4.07 27.37 -4.06
CA LEU A 316 2.75 26.76 -3.94
C LEU A 316 1.98 27.35 -2.75
N LYS A 317 0.72 27.71 -2.99
CA LYS A 317 -0.19 28.31 -1.98
C LYS A 317 -1.30 27.37 -1.54
N LEU A 318 -1.86 26.61 -2.47
CA LEU A 318 -2.93 25.64 -2.23
C LEU A 318 -2.37 24.24 -1.97
N ILE A 319 -1.52 23.73 -2.84
CA ILE A 319 -0.89 22.41 -2.72
C ILE A 319 0.08 22.42 -1.54
N ARG A 320 -0.06 21.44 -0.64
CA ARG A 320 0.69 21.40 0.63
C ARG A 320 2.04 20.70 0.50
N ARG A 321 3.04 21.21 1.20
CA ARG A 321 4.36 20.60 1.36
C ARG A 321 4.30 19.55 2.48
N ALA A 322 4.04 18.28 2.11
CA ALA A 322 3.92 17.20 3.09
C ALA A 322 4.23 15.84 2.46
N THR A 323 4.82 14.96 3.27
CA THR A 323 5.19 13.59 2.87
C THR A 323 4.05 12.60 3.08
N ASN A 324 2.99 12.68 2.32
CA ASN A 324 1.94 11.66 2.29
C ASN A 324 1.52 11.41 0.84
N LEU A 325 0.58 10.51 0.64
CA LEU A 325 -0.04 10.18 -0.64
C LEU A 325 -1.54 10.07 -0.44
N PHE A 326 -2.30 10.49 -1.47
CA PHE A 326 -3.74 10.23 -1.55
C PHE A 326 -4.53 10.74 -0.34
N ASP A 327 -4.04 11.82 0.26
CA ASP A 327 -4.78 12.64 1.21
C ASP A 327 -5.95 13.33 0.48
N ASN A 328 -6.95 13.81 1.21
CA ASN A 328 -7.99 14.66 0.65
C ASN A 328 -7.44 16.00 0.15
N LYS A 329 -6.26 16.38 0.59
CA LYS A 329 -5.51 17.57 0.16
C LYS A 329 -4.39 17.19 -0.81
N SER A 330 -4.19 18.00 -1.84
CA SER A 330 -3.07 17.86 -2.77
C SER A 330 -1.74 18.17 -2.11
N LEU A 331 -0.74 17.32 -2.38
CA LEU A 331 0.57 17.36 -1.74
C LEU A 331 1.69 17.37 -2.77
N ALA A 332 2.78 18.10 -2.45
CA ALA A 332 3.99 18.15 -3.25
C ALA A 332 5.22 17.86 -2.39
N ILE A 333 6.15 17.07 -2.94
CA ILE A 333 7.48 16.85 -2.38
C ILE A 333 8.53 16.78 -3.49
N HIS A 334 9.79 16.98 -3.10
CA HIS A 334 10.97 16.67 -3.89
C HIS A 334 11.56 15.34 -3.39
N PRO A 335 11.32 14.20 -4.07
CA PRO A 335 11.68 12.86 -3.56
C PRO A 335 13.18 12.73 -3.23
N TYR A 336 14.03 13.26 -4.09
CA TYR A 336 15.50 13.17 -3.98
C TYR A 336 16.02 13.70 -2.64
N SER A 337 15.50 14.85 -2.17
CA SER A 337 15.93 15.49 -0.91
C SER A 337 15.08 15.14 0.30
N THR A 338 14.03 14.33 0.13
CA THR A 338 13.10 13.96 1.21
C THR A 338 13.08 12.45 1.46
N ILE A 339 12.22 11.70 0.78
CA ILE A 339 12.03 10.25 1.02
C ILE A 339 13.24 9.40 0.63
N PHE A 340 14.18 9.95 -0.16
CA PHE A 340 15.44 9.30 -0.52
C PHE A 340 16.68 9.98 0.10
N VAL A 341 16.51 10.87 1.10
CA VAL A 341 17.63 11.59 1.74
C VAL A 341 18.69 10.66 2.35
N GLY A 342 18.31 9.48 2.82
CA GLY A 342 19.20 8.48 3.42
C GLY A 342 20.00 7.61 2.42
N PHE A 343 19.88 7.88 1.11
CA PHE A 343 20.59 7.15 0.05
C PHE A 343 21.70 8.00 -0.54
N THR A 344 22.80 7.34 -0.93
CA THR A 344 23.90 8.00 -1.63
C THR A 344 23.48 8.47 -3.03
N PRO A 345 24.20 9.44 -3.65
CA PRO A 345 23.90 9.85 -5.03
C PRO A 345 23.95 8.70 -6.04
N GLU A 346 24.82 7.71 -5.84
CA GLU A 346 24.92 6.52 -6.68
C GLU A 346 23.71 5.60 -6.50
N GLU A 347 23.28 5.35 -5.26
CA GLU A 347 22.04 4.58 -4.99
C GLU A 347 20.83 5.25 -5.63
N LYS A 348 20.66 6.58 -5.49
CA LYS A 348 19.57 7.35 -6.10
C LYS A 348 19.60 7.26 -7.62
N LYS A 349 20.77 7.34 -8.23
CA LYS A 349 20.95 7.18 -9.68
C LYS A 349 20.53 5.79 -10.15
N ASN A 350 20.92 4.75 -9.41
CA ASN A 350 20.55 3.36 -9.72
C ASN A 350 19.05 3.09 -9.53
N MET A 351 18.36 3.94 -8.77
CA MET A 351 16.90 3.90 -8.55
C MET A 351 16.14 4.86 -9.46
N ASP A 352 16.78 5.51 -10.42
CA ASP A 352 16.20 6.55 -11.28
C ASP A 352 15.48 7.67 -10.50
N VAL A 353 16.03 8.04 -9.33
CA VAL A 353 15.54 9.17 -8.52
C VAL A 353 16.32 10.42 -8.89
N LEU A 354 15.70 11.31 -9.66
CA LEU A 354 16.32 12.51 -10.18
C LEU A 354 16.16 13.69 -9.21
N ASP A 355 17.16 14.57 -9.17
CA ASP A 355 17.14 15.83 -8.41
C ASP A 355 16.28 16.93 -9.08
N THR A 356 15.79 16.66 -10.27
CA THR A 356 14.88 17.53 -11.03
C THR A 356 13.41 17.14 -10.91
N THR A 357 13.09 16.07 -10.17
CA THR A 357 11.74 15.51 -10.11
C THR A 357 10.95 16.04 -8.91
N ILE A 358 9.74 16.48 -9.15
CA ILE A 358 8.72 16.79 -8.14
C ILE A 358 7.64 15.73 -8.23
N ARG A 359 7.23 15.18 -7.08
CA ARG A 359 6.09 14.29 -6.96
C ARG A 359 4.88 15.06 -6.45
N LEU A 360 3.76 14.96 -7.18
CA LEU A 360 2.48 15.53 -6.85
C LEU A 360 1.49 14.40 -6.53
N SER A 361 0.80 14.48 -5.40
CA SER A 361 -0.28 13.59 -5.02
C SER A 361 -1.57 14.37 -4.94
N MET A 362 -2.54 14.04 -5.79
CA MET A 362 -3.74 14.84 -5.97
C MET A 362 -4.80 14.52 -4.94
N GLY A 363 -5.39 15.59 -4.40
CA GLY A 363 -6.51 15.57 -3.47
C GLY A 363 -7.86 15.72 -4.16
N LEU A 364 -8.83 16.22 -3.38
CA LEU A 364 -10.23 16.37 -3.80
C LEU A 364 -10.57 17.79 -4.27
N GLU A 365 -9.62 18.71 -4.25
CA GLU A 365 -9.80 20.10 -4.64
C GLU A 365 -10.28 20.19 -6.10
N ASP A 366 -10.76 21.36 -6.48
CA ASP A 366 -11.08 21.65 -7.86
C ASP A 366 -9.80 21.63 -8.71
N VAL A 367 -9.87 21.02 -9.89
CA VAL A 367 -8.70 20.83 -10.75
C VAL A 367 -8.19 22.13 -11.34
N GLU A 368 -9.08 23.10 -11.58
CA GLU A 368 -8.74 24.42 -12.13
C GLU A 368 -7.97 25.23 -11.07
N ASP A 369 -8.41 25.21 -9.81
CA ASP A 369 -7.69 25.84 -8.69
C ASP A 369 -6.28 25.24 -8.51
N LEU A 370 -6.16 23.92 -8.66
CA LEU A 370 -4.85 23.23 -8.58
C LEU A 370 -3.93 23.64 -9.74
N LEU A 371 -4.47 23.76 -10.94
CA LEU A 371 -3.71 24.17 -12.12
C LEU A 371 -3.25 25.63 -11.98
N GLU A 372 -4.11 26.54 -11.53
CA GLU A 372 -3.76 27.94 -11.26
C GLU A 372 -2.64 28.04 -10.22
N ASP A 373 -2.69 27.22 -9.15
CA ASP A 373 -1.64 27.19 -8.13
C ASP A 373 -0.29 26.72 -8.69
N ILE A 374 -0.31 25.72 -9.57
CA ILE A 374 0.89 25.23 -10.26
C ILE A 374 1.45 26.27 -11.22
N GLU A 375 0.61 26.86 -12.08
CA GLU A 375 1.03 27.85 -13.07
C GLU A 375 1.65 29.10 -12.42
N GLN A 376 1.08 29.59 -11.30
CA GLN A 376 1.65 30.73 -10.60
C GLN A 376 2.97 30.38 -9.91
N ALA A 377 3.16 29.13 -9.50
CA ALA A 377 4.37 28.66 -8.84
C ALA A 377 5.53 28.40 -9.80
N LEU A 378 5.25 28.10 -11.08
CA LEU A 378 6.24 27.92 -12.13
C LEU A 378 6.83 29.25 -12.65
N LYS A 379 6.13 30.38 -12.52
CA LYS A 379 6.58 31.71 -12.91
C LYS A 379 7.65 32.23 -11.97
#